data_702f665bc7eb08a0621041210d0b618d
#
_entry.id   702f665bc7eb08a0621041210d0b618d
#
_cell.length_a   1.000
_cell.length_b   1.000
_cell.length_c   1.000
_cell.angle_alpha   90.00
_cell.angle_beta   90.00
_cell.angle_gamma   90.00
#
_symmetry.space_group_name_H-M   'P 1'
#
loop_
_entity.id
_entity.type
_entity.pdbx_description
1 polymer ?
#
loop_
_entity_poly.entity_id
_entity_poly.type
_entity_poly.pdbx_seq_one_letter_code
_entity_poly.pdbx_strand_id
1 'polypeptide(L)'
;MKVAVAGAGAVGRSVTRELVDNGHDVSLIERNPEHIDVDAIKGAHWRLGDACEMSVLQSIRLEEFDVVVAATGDDKANVVLSLLAKTEFAVPRVVARVNDPRNEWLFTDAWGVDVAVSTPRMLCSLIEEAVAVGDLVRLMEFRSGQANLVEITLPDDTPWGGKPVRRLQLPRDAALVTILRGPRVIVPQDDEPLEGGDELLFVAVTEAEEELRQLLLPLQ
;
A
#
# COMPACT_ATOMS: atom_id res chain seq x y z
N MET A 1 18.45 -0.04 8.48
CA MET A 1 18.01 -1.43 8.22
C MET A 1 18.73 -1.91 6.96
N LYS A 2 18.99 -3.22 6.86
CA LYS A 2 19.47 -3.85 5.62
C LYS A 2 18.29 -4.27 4.77
N VAL A 3 18.20 -3.79 3.54
CA VAL A 3 17.06 -4.06 2.64
C VAL A 3 17.56 -4.63 1.32
N ALA A 4 17.02 -5.78 0.90
CA ALA A 4 17.26 -6.31 -0.43
C ALA A 4 16.06 -5.99 -1.33
N VAL A 5 16.31 -5.36 -2.47
CA VAL A 5 15.30 -5.04 -3.48
C VAL A 5 15.57 -5.88 -4.72
N ALA A 6 14.60 -6.61 -5.22
CA ALA A 6 14.72 -7.38 -6.46
C ALA A 6 13.96 -6.70 -7.60
N GLY A 7 14.69 -6.48 -8.70
CA GLY A 7 14.21 -5.82 -9.92
C GLY A 7 14.60 -4.35 -10.01
N ALA A 8 15.45 -4.00 -11.00
CA ALA A 8 15.89 -2.63 -11.27
C ALA A 8 15.06 -1.95 -12.37
N GLY A 9 13.79 -2.28 -12.48
CA GLY A 9 12.83 -1.53 -13.28
C GLY A 9 12.49 -0.16 -12.65
N ALA A 10 11.57 0.59 -13.25
CA ALA A 10 11.20 1.93 -12.77
C ALA A 10 10.81 1.95 -11.29
N VAL A 11 9.96 1.01 -10.85
CA VAL A 11 9.50 0.94 -9.45
C VAL A 11 10.65 0.55 -8.51
N GLY A 12 11.40 -0.52 -8.81
CA GLY A 12 12.48 -0.97 -7.94
C GLY A 12 13.57 0.08 -7.76
N ARG A 13 13.95 0.80 -8.84
CA ARG A 13 14.89 1.92 -8.74
C ARG A 13 14.37 3.08 -7.91
N SER A 14 13.07 3.41 -8.05
CA SER A 14 12.46 4.48 -7.27
C SER A 14 12.45 4.14 -5.78
N VAL A 15 12.00 2.92 -5.44
CA VAL A 15 11.99 2.40 -4.06
C VAL A 15 13.42 2.37 -3.50
N THR A 16 14.40 1.85 -4.27
CA THR A 16 15.79 1.79 -3.82
C THR A 16 16.35 3.17 -3.52
N ARG A 17 16.09 4.17 -4.37
CA ARG A 17 16.55 5.56 -4.15
C ARG A 17 15.98 6.13 -2.86
N GLU A 18 14.68 6.01 -2.68
CA GLU A 18 13.98 6.49 -1.48
C GLU A 18 14.53 5.84 -0.21
N LEU A 19 14.75 4.53 -0.23
CA LEU A 19 15.31 3.81 0.92
C LEU A 19 16.76 4.24 1.23
N VAL A 20 17.57 4.46 0.21
CA VAL A 20 18.96 4.97 0.37
C VAL A 20 18.93 6.39 0.95
N ASP A 21 18.07 7.27 0.43
CA ASP A 21 17.94 8.65 0.90
C ASP A 21 17.45 8.70 2.36
N ASN A 22 16.65 7.72 2.78
CA ASN A 22 16.22 7.51 4.17
C ASN A 22 17.28 6.83 5.06
N GLY A 23 18.49 6.59 4.55
CA GLY A 23 19.63 6.06 5.32
C GLY A 23 19.61 4.54 5.54
N HIS A 24 18.92 3.78 4.69
CA HIS A 24 18.97 2.33 4.70
C HIS A 24 20.14 1.79 3.89
N ASP A 25 20.68 0.63 4.30
CA ASP A 25 21.68 -0.13 3.55
C ASP A 25 20.96 -1.03 2.54
N VAL A 26 21.00 -0.66 1.24
CA VAL A 26 20.17 -1.28 0.21
C VAL A 26 21.01 -2.06 -0.80
N SER A 27 20.69 -3.35 -0.99
CA SER A 27 21.18 -4.17 -2.08
C SER A 27 20.11 -4.31 -3.17
N LEU A 28 20.41 -3.89 -4.40
CA LEU A 28 19.52 -3.98 -5.55
C LEU A 28 19.99 -5.13 -6.47
N ILE A 29 19.11 -6.15 -6.61
CA ILE A 29 19.36 -7.35 -7.40
C ILE A 29 18.68 -7.19 -8.77
N GLU A 30 19.44 -7.37 -9.86
CA GLU A 30 18.90 -7.29 -11.22
C GLU A 30 19.51 -8.40 -12.07
N ARG A 31 18.67 -9.10 -12.83
CA ARG A 31 19.11 -10.20 -13.70
C ARG A 31 19.63 -9.76 -15.06
N ASN A 32 19.12 -8.62 -15.56
CA ASN A 32 19.56 -8.09 -16.85
C ASN A 32 20.73 -7.11 -16.66
N PRO A 33 21.94 -7.44 -17.18
CA PRO A 33 23.10 -6.55 -17.05
C PRO A 33 22.89 -5.18 -17.69
N GLU A 34 22.03 -5.06 -18.71
CA GLU A 34 21.72 -3.77 -19.35
C GLU A 34 20.96 -2.81 -18.44
N HIS A 35 20.32 -3.34 -17.39
CA HIS A 35 19.59 -2.53 -16.40
C HIS A 35 20.48 -2.13 -15.22
N ILE A 36 21.73 -2.55 -15.18
CA ILE A 36 22.66 -2.14 -14.10
C ILE A 36 23.29 -0.79 -14.46
N ASP A 37 22.98 0.20 -13.64
CA ASP A 37 23.54 1.53 -13.71
C ASP A 37 23.92 1.98 -12.30
N VAL A 38 25.16 1.72 -11.93
CA VAL A 38 25.68 1.97 -10.58
C VAL A 38 25.66 3.45 -10.22
N ASP A 39 25.81 4.32 -11.21
CA ASP A 39 25.82 5.77 -11.01
C ASP A 39 24.40 6.35 -10.83
N ALA A 40 23.37 5.62 -11.27
CA ALA A 40 21.98 6.07 -11.17
C ALA A 40 21.44 6.15 -9.74
N ILE A 41 21.98 5.32 -8.82
CA ILE A 41 21.60 5.31 -7.40
C ILE A 41 22.88 5.16 -6.56
N LYS A 42 23.44 6.30 -6.18
CA LYS A 42 24.63 6.33 -5.32
C LYS A 42 24.26 5.82 -3.93
N GLY A 43 25.07 4.88 -3.43
CA GLY A 43 24.83 4.28 -2.10
C GLY A 43 24.07 2.96 -2.13
N ALA A 44 23.53 2.52 -3.25
CA ALA A 44 22.99 1.18 -3.40
C ALA A 44 24.07 0.17 -3.80
N HIS A 45 24.01 -1.03 -3.24
CA HIS A 45 24.87 -2.16 -3.60
C HIS A 45 24.23 -2.97 -4.72
N TRP A 46 24.72 -2.82 -5.93
CA TRP A 46 24.19 -3.52 -7.08
C TRP A 46 24.67 -4.98 -7.13
N ARG A 47 23.76 -5.88 -7.46
CA ARG A 47 24.01 -7.32 -7.63
C ARG A 47 23.41 -7.81 -8.94
N LEU A 48 24.26 -8.29 -9.83
CA LEU A 48 23.83 -8.99 -11.05
C LEU A 48 23.46 -10.43 -10.69
N GLY A 49 22.24 -10.84 -10.99
CA GLY A 49 21.77 -12.21 -10.79
C GLY A 49 20.26 -12.31 -10.76
N ASP A 50 19.74 -13.52 -10.89
CA ASP A 50 18.33 -13.82 -10.74
C ASP A 50 17.98 -13.98 -9.24
N ALA A 51 17.07 -13.15 -8.75
CA ALA A 51 16.63 -13.20 -7.35
C ALA A 51 15.83 -14.49 -7.00
N CYS A 52 15.50 -15.32 -7.97
CA CYS A 52 14.92 -16.65 -7.75
C CYS A 52 15.99 -17.73 -7.61
N GLU A 53 17.28 -17.43 -7.77
CA GLU A 53 18.36 -18.39 -7.62
C GLU A 53 18.97 -18.37 -6.22
N MET A 54 19.01 -19.55 -5.58
CA MET A 54 19.58 -19.73 -4.23
C MET A 54 21.04 -19.24 -4.16
N SER A 55 21.84 -19.52 -5.19
CA SER A 55 23.23 -19.11 -5.24
C SER A 55 23.43 -17.59 -5.20
N VAL A 56 22.52 -16.84 -5.83
CA VAL A 56 22.52 -15.36 -5.82
C VAL A 56 22.18 -14.86 -4.42
N LEU A 57 21.11 -15.39 -3.81
CA LEU A 57 20.64 -15.03 -2.49
C LEU A 57 21.68 -15.36 -1.40
N GLN A 58 22.33 -16.50 -1.50
CA GLN A 58 23.45 -16.91 -0.63
C GLN A 58 24.66 -15.98 -0.78
N SER A 59 24.98 -15.56 -2.03
CA SER A 59 26.15 -14.69 -2.28
C SER A 59 26.05 -13.33 -1.63
N ILE A 60 24.83 -12.83 -1.41
CA ILE A 60 24.57 -11.57 -0.71
C ILE A 60 24.32 -11.77 0.78
N ARG A 61 24.27 -13.03 1.26
CA ARG A 61 23.94 -13.40 2.65
C ARG A 61 22.57 -12.85 3.05
N LEU A 62 21.51 -13.28 2.31
CA LEU A 62 20.16 -12.74 2.47
C LEU A 62 19.61 -12.91 3.89
N GLU A 63 20.10 -13.89 4.64
CA GLU A 63 19.80 -14.10 6.06
C GLU A 63 20.20 -12.95 6.98
N GLU A 64 21.03 -12.02 6.51
CA GLU A 64 21.41 -10.81 7.27
C GLU A 64 20.51 -9.61 7.01
N PHE A 65 19.53 -9.75 6.11
CA PHE A 65 18.67 -8.65 5.75
C PHE A 65 17.42 -8.59 6.64
N ASP A 66 17.02 -7.37 6.98
CA ASP A 66 15.81 -7.11 7.77
C ASP A 66 14.55 -7.18 6.91
N VAL A 67 14.67 -6.78 5.64
CA VAL A 67 13.53 -6.69 4.70
C VAL A 67 13.95 -7.14 3.30
N VAL A 68 13.06 -7.88 2.64
CA VAL A 68 13.11 -8.14 1.20
C VAL A 68 11.96 -7.44 0.51
N VAL A 69 12.24 -6.73 -0.58
CA VAL A 69 11.25 -6.11 -1.46
C VAL A 69 11.30 -6.79 -2.82
N ALA A 70 10.32 -7.63 -3.11
CA ALA A 70 10.15 -8.27 -4.41
C ALA A 70 9.40 -7.32 -5.36
N ALA A 71 10.15 -6.56 -6.18
CA ALA A 71 9.62 -5.49 -7.04
C ALA A 71 9.89 -5.72 -8.52
N THR A 72 10.04 -6.99 -8.95
CA THR A 72 10.23 -7.31 -10.36
C THR A 72 8.95 -7.09 -11.18
N GLY A 73 9.05 -7.10 -12.51
CA GLY A 73 7.91 -7.04 -13.41
C GLY A 73 7.17 -8.39 -13.57
N ASP A 74 7.57 -9.44 -12.86
CA ASP A 74 6.99 -10.78 -12.95
C ASP A 74 6.47 -11.23 -11.60
N ASP A 75 5.15 -11.42 -11.50
CA ASP A 75 4.48 -11.84 -10.27
C ASP A 75 4.96 -13.21 -9.77
N LYS A 76 5.29 -14.12 -10.68
CA LYS A 76 5.81 -15.45 -10.31
C LYS A 76 7.19 -15.33 -9.66
N ALA A 77 8.06 -14.49 -10.21
CA ALA A 77 9.37 -14.23 -9.62
C ALA A 77 9.24 -13.58 -8.24
N ASN A 78 8.29 -12.64 -8.08
CA ASN A 78 8.04 -11.99 -6.80
C ASN A 78 7.57 -12.99 -5.73
N VAL A 79 6.65 -13.89 -6.07
CA VAL A 79 6.17 -14.94 -5.14
C VAL A 79 7.29 -15.95 -4.82
N VAL A 80 8.07 -16.38 -5.81
CA VAL A 80 9.18 -17.34 -5.58
C VAL A 80 10.23 -16.72 -4.67
N LEU A 81 10.66 -15.49 -4.92
CA LEU A 81 11.61 -14.79 -4.05
C LEU A 81 11.06 -14.65 -2.63
N SER A 82 9.78 -14.29 -2.48
CA SER A 82 9.14 -14.14 -1.17
C SER A 82 9.18 -15.44 -0.38
N LEU A 83 8.83 -16.56 -1.02
CA LEU A 83 8.88 -17.87 -0.40
C LEU A 83 10.31 -18.23 0.02
N LEU A 84 11.30 -18.10 -0.88
CA LEU A 84 12.70 -18.37 -0.57
C LEU A 84 13.21 -17.52 0.59
N ALA A 85 12.92 -16.22 0.58
CA ALA A 85 13.33 -15.30 1.63
C ALA A 85 12.82 -15.71 3.02
N LYS A 86 11.58 -16.20 3.09
CA LYS A 86 10.99 -16.68 4.36
C LYS A 86 11.48 -18.06 4.77
N THR A 87 11.44 -19.04 3.86
CA THR A 87 11.66 -20.45 4.21
C THR A 87 13.13 -20.81 4.32
N GLU A 88 13.98 -20.27 3.45
CA GLU A 88 15.39 -20.64 3.37
C GLU A 88 16.31 -19.65 4.10
N PHE A 89 15.93 -18.36 4.15
CA PHE A 89 16.75 -17.30 4.73
C PHE A 89 16.15 -16.66 5.99
N ALA A 90 14.95 -17.06 6.38
CA ALA A 90 14.27 -16.56 7.59
C ALA A 90 14.20 -15.04 7.68
N VAL A 91 14.08 -14.34 6.54
CA VAL A 91 13.99 -12.88 6.51
C VAL A 91 12.76 -12.40 7.29
N PRO A 92 12.92 -11.46 8.24
CA PRO A 92 11.82 -11.05 9.12
C PRO A 92 10.62 -10.47 8.39
N ARG A 93 10.85 -9.69 7.32
CA ARG A 93 9.79 -9.02 6.58
C ARG A 93 9.98 -9.10 5.07
N VAL A 94 8.92 -9.48 4.37
CA VAL A 94 8.89 -9.52 2.91
C VAL A 94 7.73 -8.69 2.38
N VAL A 95 8.06 -7.73 1.54
CA VAL A 95 7.10 -6.89 0.81
C VAL A 95 7.13 -7.30 -0.66
N ALA A 96 5.99 -7.58 -1.25
CA ALA A 96 5.95 -8.02 -2.63
C ALA A 96 4.99 -7.17 -3.47
N ARG A 97 5.48 -6.75 -4.64
CA ARG A 97 4.68 -6.04 -5.63
C ARG A 97 3.82 -7.03 -6.41
N VAL A 98 2.53 -6.71 -6.50
CA VAL A 98 1.57 -7.36 -7.40
C VAL A 98 1.49 -6.53 -8.69
N ASN A 99 1.86 -7.11 -9.82
CA ASN A 99 1.78 -6.45 -11.12
C ASN A 99 0.40 -6.62 -11.77
N ASP A 100 -0.18 -7.82 -11.63
CA ASP A 100 -1.53 -8.12 -12.13
C ASP A 100 -2.47 -8.42 -10.95
N PRO A 101 -3.53 -7.62 -10.72
CA PRO A 101 -4.47 -7.85 -9.62
C PRO A 101 -5.12 -9.24 -9.63
N ARG A 102 -5.18 -9.92 -10.78
CA ARG A 102 -5.69 -11.30 -10.87
C ARG A 102 -4.82 -12.33 -10.16
N ASN A 103 -3.57 -11.99 -9.88
CA ASN A 103 -2.60 -12.84 -9.17
C ASN A 103 -2.53 -12.55 -7.67
N GLU A 104 -3.25 -11.55 -7.18
CA GLU A 104 -3.15 -11.06 -5.79
C GLU A 104 -3.40 -12.17 -4.75
N TRP A 105 -4.26 -13.13 -5.05
CA TRP A 105 -4.54 -14.27 -4.20
C TRP A 105 -3.32 -15.16 -3.89
N LEU A 106 -2.24 -15.06 -4.68
CA LEU A 106 -0.97 -15.74 -4.43
C LEU A 106 -0.10 -15.04 -3.37
N PHE A 107 -0.32 -13.73 -3.15
CA PHE A 107 0.54 -12.91 -2.31
C PHE A 107 0.07 -12.92 -0.86
N THR A 108 0.20 -14.07 -0.22
CA THR A 108 -0.25 -14.33 1.15
C THR A 108 0.90 -14.81 2.03
N ASP A 109 0.68 -14.86 3.35
CA ASP A 109 1.64 -15.40 4.33
C ASP A 109 2.07 -16.84 3.99
N ALA A 110 1.18 -17.65 3.39
CA ALA A 110 1.50 -19.00 2.96
C ALA A 110 2.59 -19.05 1.86
N TRP A 111 2.73 -17.98 1.09
CA TRP A 111 3.76 -17.79 0.08
C TRP A 111 4.89 -16.86 0.55
N GLY A 112 4.96 -16.59 1.85
CA GLY A 112 6.02 -15.80 2.45
C GLY A 112 5.88 -14.29 2.25
N VAL A 113 4.70 -13.78 1.92
CA VAL A 113 4.45 -12.35 1.72
C VAL A 113 3.80 -11.76 2.97
N ASP A 114 4.50 -10.85 3.65
CA ASP A 114 3.93 -10.12 4.80
C ASP A 114 3.10 -8.90 4.34
N VAL A 115 3.49 -8.28 3.22
CA VAL A 115 2.79 -7.12 2.67
C VAL A 115 2.74 -7.24 1.15
N ALA A 116 1.54 -7.36 0.61
CA ALA A 116 1.28 -7.28 -0.83
C ALA A 116 0.97 -5.84 -1.24
N VAL A 117 1.63 -5.35 -2.29
CA VAL A 117 1.42 -3.99 -2.82
C VAL A 117 0.99 -4.08 -4.28
N SER A 118 -0.31 -3.91 -4.51
CA SER A 118 -0.87 -3.88 -5.87
C SER A 118 -0.80 -2.45 -6.42
N THR A 119 0.22 -2.16 -7.23
CA THR A 119 0.37 -0.86 -7.87
C THR A 119 -0.86 -0.48 -8.73
N PRO A 120 -1.46 -1.39 -9.54
CA PRO A 120 -2.66 -1.06 -10.29
C PRO A 120 -3.86 -0.72 -9.39
N ARG A 121 -4.09 -1.45 -8.30
CA ARG A 121 -5.19 -1.14 -7.37
C ARG A 121 -5.02 0.22 -6.73
N MET A 122 -3.81 0.51 -6.22
CA MET A 122 -3.53 1.82 -5.61
C MET A 122 -3.77 2.96 -6.59
N LEU A 123 -3.33 2.80 -7.85
CA LEU A 123 -3.57 3.81 -8.88
C LEU A 123 -5.05 3.96 -9.20
N CYS A 124 -5.79 2.85 -9.35
CA CYS A 124 -7.23 2.89 -9.57
C CYS A 124 -7.96 3.59 -8.41
N SER A 125 -7.63 3.27 -7.16
CA SER A 125 -8.24 3.90 -5.99
C SER A 125 -8.02 5.42 -5.97
N LEU A 126 -6.81 5.88 -6.28
CA LEU A 126 -6.52 7.32 -6.37
C LEU A 126 -7.23 8.02 -7.53
N ILE A 127 -7.45 7.31 -8.65
CA ILE A 127 -8.22 7.84 -9.77
C ILE A 127 -9.71 7.87 -9.42
N GLU A 128 -10.23 6.82 -8.80
CA GLU A 128 -11.62 6.75 -8.34
C GLU A 128 -11.92 7.87 -7.35
N GLU A 129 -11.03 8.11 -6.38
CA GLU A 129 -11.16 9.23 -5.44
C GLU A 129 -11.21 10.58 -6.18
N ALA A 130 -10.32 10.80 -7.15
CA ALA A 130 -10.27 12.05 -7.90
C ALA A 130 -11.49 12.31 -8.81
N VAL A 131 -12.25 11.27 -9.18
CA VAL A 131 -13.40 11.38 -10.11
C VAL A 131 -14.75 11.09 -9.45
N ALA A 132 -14.77 10.44 -8.29
CA ALA A 132 -15.97 10.04 -7.59
C ALA A 132 -16.35 11.10 -6.56
N VAL A 133 -17.45 11.82 -6.80
CA VAL A 133 -18.09 12.64 -5.78
C VAL A 133 -19.35 11.91 -5.33
N GLY A 134 -19.47 11.66 -4.02
CA GLY A 134 -20.65 11.00 -3.46
C GLY A 134 -20.63 9.47 -3.60
N ASP A 135 -19.46 8.85 -3.56
CA ASP A 135 -19.30 7.40 -3.38
C ASP A 135 -18.24 7.12 -2.31
N LEU A 136 -18.17 5.87 -1.84
CA LEU A 136 -17.13 5.43 -0.91
C LEU A 136 -15.94 4.90 -1.70
N VAL A 137 -14.77 5.50 -1.49
CA VAL A 137 -13.53 5.12 -2.15
C VAL A 137 -12.57 4.50 -1.13
N ARG A 138 -12.06 3.32 -1.43
CA ARG A 138 -11.03 2.66 -0.63
C ARG A 138 -9.64 3.12 -1.06
N LEU A 139 -8.98 3.95 -0.23
CA LEU A 139 -7.66 4.51 -0.52
C LEU A 139 -6.53 3.53 -0.23
N MET A 140 -6.62 2.79 0.87
CA MET A 140 -5.56 1.90 1.31
C MET A 140 -6.11 0.74 2.15
N GLU A 141 -5.48 -0.42 2.02
CA GLU A 141 -5.77 -1.62 2.80
C GLU A 141 -4.67 -1.86 3.84
N PHE A 142 -5.05 -2.10 5.10
CA PHE A 142 -4.14 -2.39 6.20
C PHE A 142 -4.23 -3.85 6.62
N ARG A 143 -3.10 -4.41 7.10
CA ARG A 143 -3.03 -5.75 7.72
C ARG A 143 -3.73 -6.84 6.91
N SER A 144 -3.38 -6.95 5.63
CA SER A 144 -3.95 -7.99 4.74
C SER A 144 -5.48 -7.98 4.71
N GLY A 145 -6.09 -6.79 4.63
CA GLY A 145 -7.54 -6.65 4.47
C GLY A 145 -8.35 -6.60 5.76
N GLN A 146 -7.70 -6.58 6.92
CA GLN A 146 -8.43 -6.49 8.20
C GLN A 146 -9.00 -5.10 8.51
N ALA A 147 -8.44 -4.05 7.92
CA ALA A 147 -8.95 -2.69 8.02
C ALA A 147 -8.54 -1.90 6.78
N ASN A 148 -9.39 -0.96 6.38
CA ASN A 148 -9.20 -0.12 5.21
C ASN A 148 -9.25 1.35 5.61
N LEU A 149 -8.43 2.17 4.96
CA LEU A 149 -8.63 3.60 4.91
C LEU A 149 -9.60 3.88 3.78
N VAL A 150 -10.76 4.42 4.10
CA VAL A 150 -11.79 4.76 3.12
C VAL A 150 -12.13 6.24 3.22
N GLU A 151 -12.54 6.81 2.10
CA GLU A 151 -12.93 8.21 1.97
C GLU A 151 -14.35 8.28 1.41
N ILE A 152 -15.12 9.27 1.88
CA ILE A 152 -16.42 9.65 1.36
C ILE A 152 -16.49 11.16 1.25
N THR A 153 -16.61 11.68 0.04
CA THR A 153 -16.93 13.09 -0.19
C THR A 153 -18.44 13.33 -0.08
N LEU A 154 -18.85 14.16 0.86
CA LEU A 154 -20.26 14.52 1.01
C LEU A 154 -20.73 15.38 -0.18
N PRO A 155 -21.85 15.03 -0.82
CA PRO A 155 -22.47 15.89 -1.85
C PRO A 155 -22.82 17.28 -1.31
N ASP A 156 -22.82 18.30 -2.17
CA ASP A 156 -23.15 19.68 -1.77
C ASP A 156 -24.53 19.80 -1.13
N ASP A 157 -25.48 18.99 -1.55
CA ASP A 157 -26.85 18.92 -1.04
C ASP A 157 -27.06 17.83 0.03
N THR A 158 -25.97 17.42 0.68
CA THR A 158 -25.99 16.35 1.69
C THR A 158 -27.03 16.63 2.80
N PRO A 159 -27.80 15.62 3.23
CA PRO A 159 -28.70 15.76 4.37
C PRO A 159 -27.96 15.96 5.70
N TRP A 160 -26.63 15.80 5.69
CA TRP A 160 -25.76 15.99 6.85
C TRP A 160 -25.29 17.44 7.04
N GLY A 161 -25.51 18.32 6.07
CA GLY A 161 -25.10 19.72 6.15
C GLY A 161 -25.61 20.42 7.43
N GLY A 162 -24.69 21.03 8.20
CA GLY A 162 -24.96 21.68 9.48
C GLY A 162 -25.21 20.75 10.67
N LYS A 163 -25.23 19.42 10.47
CA LYS A 163 -25.38 18.47 11.58
C LYS A 163 -24.03 18.15 12.22
N PRO A 164 -23.94 18.09 13.56
CA PRO A 164 -22.70 17.78 14.24
C PRO A 164 -22.32 16.30 14.09
N VAL A 165 -21.01 16.01 14.10
CA VAL A 165 -20.42 14.66 13.98
C VAL A 165 -21.06 13.65 14.94
N ARG A 166 -21.40 14.04 16.18
CA ARG A 166 -22.09 13.15 17.15
C ARG A 166 -23.42 12.59 16.66
N ARG A 167 -24.01 13.15 15.61
CA ARG A 167 -25.23 12.61 14.98
C ARG A 167 -24.96 11.44 14.05
N LEU A 168 -23.72 11.26 13.63
CA LEU A 168 -23.31 10.08 12.87
C LEU A 168 -23.32 8.87 13.80
N GLN A 169 -24.24 7.95 13.55
CA GLN A 169 -24.23 6.66 14.24
C GLN A 169 -23.36 5.69 13.46
N LEU A 170 -22.04 5.82 13.63
CA LEU A 170 -21.07 5.00 12.91
C LEU A 170 -21.21 3.51 13.28
N PRO A 171 -20.96 2.60 12.31
CA PRO A 171 -20.79 1.18 12.58
C PRO A 171 -19.72 0.93 13.65
N ARG A 172 -19.82 -0.18 14.38
CA ARG A 172 -18.89 -0.48 15.50
C ARG A 172 -17.44 -0.54 15.10
N ASP A 173 -17.17 -1.06 13.89
CA ASP A 173 -15.83 -1.31 13.39
C ASP A 173 -15.42 -0.25 12.33
N ALA A 174 -15.93 0.98 12.49
CA ALA A 174 -15.59 2.15 11.71
C ALA A 174 -15.30 3.36 12.61
N ALA A 175 -14.24 4.10 12.30
CA ALA A 175 -13.84 5.31 13.02
C ALA A 175 -13.61 6.45 12.03
N LEU A 176 -14.27 7.60 12.24
CA LEU A 176 -13.96 8.84 11.52
C LEU A 176 -12.64 9.40 12.06
N VAL A 177 -11.62 9.46 11.21
CA VAL A 177 -10.25 9.86 11.58
C VAL A 177 -10.07 11.36 11.41
N THR A 178 -10.52 11.91 10.28
CA THR A 178 -10.39 13.33 9.98
C THR A 178 -11.42 13.77 8.95
N ILE A 179 -11.64 15.07 8.89
CA ILE A 179 -12.45 15.74 7.87
C ILE A 179 -11.52 16.68 7.12
N LEU A 180 -11.47 16.58 5.78
CA LEU A 180 -10.80 17.54 4.94
C LEU A 180 -11.86 18.48 4.36
N ARG A 181 -11.68 19.78 4.59
CA ARG A 181 -12.57 20.82 4.09
C ARG A 181 -11.74 21.83 3.31
N GLY A 182 -11.63 21.64 2.00
CA GLY A 182 -10.69 22.36 1.18
C GLY A 182 -9.25 22.22 1.72
N PRO A 183 -8.53 23.31 2.07
CA PRO A 183 -7.16 23.22 2.58
C PRO A 183 -7.08 22.89 4.08
N ARG A 184 -8.20 22.71 4.78
CA ARG A 184 -8.24 22.52 6.24
C ARG A 184 -8.32 21.05 6.61
N VAL A 185 -7.47 20.62 7.53
CA VAL A 185 -7.56 19.33 8.21
C VAL A 185 -8.26 19.55 9.55
N ILE A 186 -9.40 18.91 9.75
CA ILE A 186 -10.27 19.08 10.93
C ILE A 186 -10.27 17.76 11.72
N VAL A 187 -9.93 17.85 13.00
CA VAL A 187 -10.12 16.75 13.94
C VAL A 187 -11.62 16.67 14.25
N PRO A 188 -12.28 15.53 14.00
CA PRO A 188 -13.73 15.43 14.19
C PRO A 188 -14.09 15.47 15.68
N GLN A 189 -14.54 16.64 16.14
CA GLN A 189 -15.09 16.80 17.48
C GLN A 189 -16.60 16.49 17.45
N ASP A 190 -17.16 16.12 18.58
CA ASP A 190 -18.57 15.76 18.70
C ASP A 190 -19.53 16.85 18.16
N ASP A 191 -19.17 18.11 18.35
CA ASP A 191 -19.96 19.28 17.95
C ASP A 191 -19.54 19.90 16.60
N GLU A 192 -18.51 19.36 15.93
CA GLU A 192 -18.10 19.84 14.60
C GLU A 192 -19.25 19.63 13.60
N PRO A 193 -19.73 20.71 12.94
CA PRO A 193 -20.76 20.60 11.93
C PRO A 193 -20.17 20.07 10.62
N LEU A 194 -20.86 19.16 9.97
CA LEU A 194 -20.55 18.67 8.63
C LEU A 194 -21.03 19.67 7.56
N GLU A 195 -20.33 19.77 6.46
CA GLU A 195 -20.67 20.61 5.31
C GLU A 195 -20.66 19.80 4.01
N GLY A 196 -21.41 20.27 3.00
CA GLY A 196 -21.29 19.73 1.65
C GLY A 196 -19.87 19.94 1.13
N GLY A 197 -19.33 18.97 0.40
CA GLY A 197 -17.94 18.95 -0.05
C GLY A 197 -16.91 18.56 1.00
N ASP A 198 -17.30 18.20 2.23
CA ASP A 198 -16.40 17.60 3.20
C ASP A 198 -15.95 16.21 2.74
N GLU A 199 -14.64 15.98 2.74
CA GLU A 199 -14.04 14.65 2.53
C GLU A 199 -13.84 13.99 3.90
N LEU A 200 -14.60 12.95 4.16
CA LEU A 200 -14.60 12.21 5.43
C LEU A 200 -13.70 10.98 5.33
N LEU A 201 -12.60 10.96 6.07
CA LEU A 201 -11.68 9.81 6.09
C LEU A 201 -12.00 8.89 7.28
N PHE A 202 -12.22 7.62 6.97
CA PHE A 202 -12.49 6.58 7.95
C PHE A 202 -11.43 5.49 7.93
N VAL A 203 -11.21 4.87 9.09
CA VAL A 203 -10.63 3.52 9.17
C VAL A 203 -11.77 2.57 9.51
N ALA A 204 -12.03 1.60 8.63
CA ALA A 204 -13.15 0.68 8.74
C ALA A 204 -12.76 -0.74 8.30
N VAL A 205 -13.44 -1.76 8.84
CA VAL A 205 -13.38 -3.12 8.30
C VAL A 205 -14.25 -3.19 7.03
N THR A 206 -13.96 -4.15 6.16
CA THR A 206 -14.68 -4.29 4.88
C THR A 206 -16.21 -4.44 5.06
N GLU A 207 -16.62 -5.13 6.10
CA GLU A 207 -18.04 -5.34 6.42
C GLU A 207 -18.77 -4.06 6.79
N ALA A 208 -18.07 -3.07 7.36
CA ALA A 208 -18.64 -1.79 7.77
C ALA A 208 -18.74 -0.75 6.63
N GLU A 209 -18.05 -0.97 5.51
CA GLU A 209 -18.00 0.00 4.39
C GLU A 209 -19.39 0.23 3.78
N GLU A 210 -20.17 -0.82 3.57
CA GLU A 210 -21.51 -0.70 3.00
C GLU A 210 -22.47 0.02 3.96
N GLU A 211 -22.34 -0.20 5.27
CA GLU A 211 -23.13 0.52 6.27
C GLU A 211 -22.76 2.01 6.31
N LEU A 212 -21.45 2.34 6.18
CA LEU A 212 -21.00 3.73 6.07
C LEU A 212 -21.54 4.40 4.81
N ARG A 213 -21.51 3.70 3.68
CA ARG A 213 -22.06 4.21 2.41
C ARG A 213 -23.55 4.52 2.54
N GLN A 214 -24.33 3.61 3.08
CA GLN A 214 -25.77 3.80 3.28
C GLN A 214 -26.10 4.91 4.29
N LEU A 215 -25.26 5.09 5.31
CA LEU A 215 -25.42 6.14 6.31
C LEU A 215 -25.21 7.54 5.70
N LEU A 216 -24.14 7.70 4.93
CA LEU A 216 -23.68 9.03 4.48
C LEU A 216 -24.20 9.40 3.10
N LEU A 217 -24.45 8.41 2.25
CA LEU A 217 -24.89 8.56 0.86
C LEU A 217 -26.26 7.86 0.71
N PRO A 218 -27.37 8.50 1.07
CA PRO A 218 -28.70 7.90 0.92
C PRO A 218 -28.96 7.57 -0.54
N LEU A 219 -29.50 6.37 -0.78
CA LEU A 219 -29.89 5.88 -2.10
C LEU A 219 -30.74 6.95 -2.83
N GLN A 220 -30.28 7.34 -4.01
CA GLN A 220 -31.09 8.14 -4.95
C GLN A 220 -32.29 7.33 -5.44
#